data_8a8c3f4912827e1bfb0e5236f4d21477
#
_entry.id   8a8c3f4912827e1bfb0e5236f4d21477
#
_cell.length_a   1.000
_cell.length_b   1.000
_cell.length_c   1.000
_cell.angle_alpha   90.00
_cell.angle_beta   90.00
_cell.angle_gamma   90.00
#
_symmetry.space_group_name_H-M   'P 1'
#
loop_
_entity.id
_entity.type
_entity.pdbx_description
1 polymer ?
#
loop_
_entity_poly.entity_id
_entity_poly.type
_entity_poly.pdbx_seq_one_letter_code
_entity_poly.pdbx_strand_id
1 'polypeptide(L)'
;MSGQKVWTSLAHLSDWIFVVARCEEGSIGRNGLIFLLMPLSQPGVEIHPIKQIGGGAEFNSVFFDGARAKADDVVGQPGDGWKIAMALLGFERGISTLGQQMSFQQELDLIVEIARENGSSRSPAIRQRVAYAWTGLRAMRYLAMRVLSDDQSPETRREALTYKYQWSNWHRDLGRLAMDVLKMDANVVSDDPRCERLQQMFLFARADTIYGGTNEIQLNIIAEQGLGMPREPRGKL
;
A
#
# COMPACT_ATOMS: atom_id res chain seq x y z
N MET A 1 4.35 8.93 26.43
CA MET A 1 3.23 8.70 25.49
C MET A 1 2.58 7.38 25.81
N SER A 2 1.23 7.32 25.84
CA SER A 2 0.48 6.07 26.03
C SER A 2 -0.63 5.98 24.98
N GLY A 3 -0.96 4.77 24.53
CA GLY A 3 -1.96 4.51 23.51
C GLY A 3 -1.61 3.32 22.64
N GLN A 4 -2.28 3.19 21.48
CA GLN A 4 -2.09 2.09 20.56
C GLN A 4 -2.02 2.60 19.10
N LYS A 5 -1.20 1.94 18.30
CA LYS A 5 -1.21 2.02 16.85
C LYS A 5 -1.45 0.64 16.26
N VAL A 6 -2.18 0.58 15.15
CA VAL A 6 -2.49 -0.67 14.45
C VAL A 6 -2.09 -0.53 12.98
N TRP A 7 -1.88 -1.65 12.32
CA TRP A 7 -1.42 -1.74 10.93
C TRP A 7 -0.04 -1.14 10.69
N THR A 8 0.81 -1.16 11.72
CA THR A 8 2.20 -0.71 11.62
C THR A 8 3.02 -1.73 10.84
N SER A 9 3.48 -1.34 9.65
CA SER A 9 4.27 -2.21 8.79
C SER A 9 5.61 -2.54 9.41
N LEU A 10 5.96 -3.83 9.45
CA LEU A 10 7.27 -4.37 9.82
C LEU A 10 7.81 -3.91 11.19
N ALA A 11 6.95 -3.48 12.13
CA ALA A 11 7.40 -2.99 13.43
C ALA A 11 8.24 -4.03 14.20
N HIS A 12 7.93 -5.33 14.07
CA HIS A 12 8.69 -6.43 14.69
C HIS A 12 10.10 -6.63 14.11
N LEU A 13 10.42 -6.00 12.99
CA LEU A 13 11.73 -6.03 12.32
C LEU A 13 12.43 -4.66 12.34
N SER A 14 11.79 -3.64 12.92
CA SER A 14 12.26 -2.26 12.90
C SER A 14 12.85 -1.85 14.24
N ASP A 15 13.87 -0.99 14.21
CA ASP A 15 14.45 -0.40 15.43
C ASP A 15 13.75 0.88 15.85
N TRP A 16 13.16 1.60 14.89
CA TRP A 16 12.52 2.90 15.09
C TRP A 16 11.14 2.95 14.49
N ILE A 17 10.30 3.81 15.06
CA ILE A 17 8.96 4.12 14.57
C ILE A 17 8.78 5.63 14.50
N PHE A 18 8.07 6.11 13.48
CA PHE A 18 7.48 7.44 13.54
C PHE A 18 6.04 7.35 14.06
N VAL A 19 5.66 8.29 14.90
CA VAL A 19 4.32 8.32 15.49
C VAL A 19 3.74 9.72 15.41
N VAL A 20 2.51 9.82 14.93
CA VAL A 20 1.71 11.04 15.11
C VAL A 20 0.94 10.89 16.41
N ALA A 21 1.18 11.78 17.36
CA ALA A 21 0.57 11.76 18.67
C ALA A 21 -0.04 13.13 19.01
N ARG A 22 -0.95 13.16 19.98
CA ARG A 22 -1.50 14.40 20.51
C ARG A 22 -0.58 14.93 21.59
N CYS A 23 -0.14 16.17 21.44
CA CYS A 23 0.75 16.85 22.40
C CYS A 23 0.07 18.00 23.15
N GLU A 24 -1.10 18.43 22.72
CA GLU A 24 -1.84 19.54 23.33
C GLU A 24 -3.17 19.01 23.88
N GLU A 25 -3.32 19.12 25.19
CA GLU A 25 -4.53 18.66 25.90
C GLU A 25 -5.75 19.46 25.44
N GLY A 26 -6.88 18.79 25.26
CA GLY A 26 -8.13 19.38 24.78
C GLY A 26 -8.17 19.75 23.29
N SER A 27 -7.06 19.62 22.55
CA SER A 27 -7.07 19.85 21.11
C SER A 27 -7.86 18.77 20.35
N ILE A 28 -8.50 19.14 19.24
CA ILE A 28 -9.39 18.29 18.47
C ILE A 28 -8.95 18.23 17.00
N GLY A 29 -9.16 17.08 16.36
CA GLY A 29 -8.91 16.89 14.95
C GLY A 29 -7.42 16.97 14.60
N ARG A 30 -7.06 17.88 13.69
CA ARG A 30 -5.69 18.02 13.16
C ARG A 30 -4.79 18.92 14.03
N ASN A 31 -5.39 19.67 14.94
CA ASN A 31 -4.67 20.61 15.80
C ASN A 31 -3.99 19.85 16.95
N GLY A 32 -2.91 20.41 17.47
CA GLY A 32 -2.20 19.87 18.64
C GLY A 32 -1.59 18.48 18.39
N LEU A 33 -1.25 18.15 17.15
CA LEU A 33 -0.54 16.93 16.80
C LEU A 33 0.95 17.18 16.65
N ILE A 34 1.75 16.21 17.08
CA ILE A 34 3.20 16.18 16.95
C ILE A 34 3.63 14.96 16.14
N PHE A 35 4.71 15.08 15.40
CA PHE A 35 5.34 13.97 14.69
C PHE A 35 6.63 13.60 15.41
N LEU A 36 6.71 12.37 15.90
CA LEU A 36 7.80 11.87 16.74
C LEU A 36 8.54 10.75 16.05
N LEU A 37 9.86 10.74 16.17
CA LEU A 37 10.66 9.55 15.96
C LEU A 37 10.98 8.96 17.33
N MET A 38 10.89 7.63 17.46
CA MET A 38 11.23 6.98 18.72
C MET A 38 11.73 5.55 18.51
N PRO A 39 12.66 5.08 19.37
CA PRO A 39 13.12 3.70 19.32
C PRO A 39 11.98 2.77 19.80
N LEU A 40 11.84 1.64 19.11
CA LEU A 40 10.92 0.58 19.51
C LEU A 40 11.45 -0.25 20.70
N SER A 41 12.78 -0.38 20.80
CA SER A 41 13.43 -1.11 21.90
C SER A 41 13.55 -0.22 23.15
N GLN A 42 12.45 -0.11 23.90
CA GLN A 42 12.41 0.63 25.17
C GLN A 42 11.31 0.09 26.09
N PRO A 43 11.36 0.35 27.40
CA PRO A 43 10.26 0.03 28.31
C PRO A 43 8.95 0.71 27.91
N GLY A 44 7.84 -0.01 28.04
CA GLY A 44 6.51 0.50 27.71
C GLY A 44 6.19 0.49 26.21
N VAL A 45 6.94 -0.24 25.39
CA VAL A 45 6.58 -0.54 24.00
C VAL A 45 6.42 -2.05 23.82
N GLU A 46 5.25 -2.45 23.36
CA GLU A 46 4.95 -3.85 23.02
C GLU A 46 4.51 -3.95 21.57
N ILE A 47 5.05 -4.93 20.84
CA ILE A 47 4.77 -5.16 19.41
C ILE A 47 4.11 -6.52 19.25
N HIS A 48 2.91 -6.54 18.69
CA HIS A 48 2.14 -7.75 18.45
C HIS A 48 1.91 -7.91 16.93
N PRO A 49 2.60 -8.88 16.28
CA PRO A 49 2.38 -9.18 14.87
C PRO A 49 0.95 -9.65 14.62
N ILE A 50 0.34 -9.14 13.54
CA ILE A 50 -1.01 -9.51 13.10
C ILE A 50 -0.89 -10.56 12.02
N LYS A 51 -1.28 -11.81 12.31
CA LYS A 51 -1.29 -12.88 11.31
C LYS A 51 -2.35 -12.61 10.26
N GLN A 52 -1.92 -12.55 9.01
CA GLN A 52 -2.78 -12.32 7.86
C GLN A 52 -3.27 -13.63 7.27
N ILE A 53 -4.31 -13.58 6.42
CA ILE A 53 -4.90 -14.74 5.76
C ILE A 53 -3.89 -15.47 4.85
N GLY A 54 -2.91 -14.75 4.29
CA GLY A 54 -1.80 -15.30 3.49
C GLY A 54 -0.71 -15.98 4.32
N GLY A 55 -0.83 -16.02 5.66
CA GLY A 55 0.16 -16.63 6.56
C GLY A 55 1.25 -15.67 7.03
N GLY A 56 1.48 -14.56 6.35
CA GLY A 56 2.44 -13.52 6.74
C GLY A 56 1.98 -12.71 7.96
N ALA A 57 2.87 -11.88 8.51
CA ALA A 57 2.61 -11.02 9.66
C ALA A 57 3.33 -9.66 9.51
N GLU A 58 3.28 -9.07 8.33
CA GLU A 58 3.95 -7.81 8.01
C GLU A 58 3.39 -6.63 8.80
N PHE A 59 2.13 -6.70 9.23
CA PHE A 59 1.48 -5.65 10.02
C PHE A 59 1.47 -5.99 11.50
N ASN A 60 1.51 -4.95 12.33
CA ASN A 60 1.59 -5.09 13.78
C ASN A 60 0.63 -4.14 14.48
N SER A 61 0.15 -4.56 15.67
CA SER A 61 -0.32 -3.65 16.69
C SER A 61 0.86 -3.25 17.58
N VAL A 62 1.00 -1.97 17.85
CA VAL A 62 2.04 -1.44 18.74
C VAL A 62 1.36 -0.73 19.89
N PHE A 63 1.63 -1.18 21.11
CA PHE A 63 1.11 -0.61 22.34
C PHE A 63 2.19 0.24 22.99
N PHE A 64 1.78 1.36 23.54
CA PHE A 64 2.64 2.30 24.25
C PHE A 64 2.07 2.52 25.65
N ASP A 65 2.88 2.29 26.67
CA ASP A 65 2.58 2.58 28.07
C ASP A 65 3.74 3.35 28.70
N GLY A 66 3.59 4.66 28.78
CA GLY A 66 4.64 5.55 29.25
C GLY A 66 5.88 5.63 28.35
N ALA A 67 5.80 5.18 27.11
CA ALA A 67 6.91 5.23 26.16
C ALA A 67 7.42 6.67 25.94
N ARG A 68 8.73 6.83 25.70
CA ARG A 68 9.41 8.12 25.67
C ARG A 68 10.08 8.34 24.31
N ALA A 69 10.00 9.58 23.81
CA ALA A 69 10.82 10.10 22.73
C ALA A 69 11.66 11.27 23.25
N LYS A 70 12.82 11.50 22.67
CA LYS A 70 13.63 12.68 22.99
C LYS A 70 13.02 13.92 22.34
N ALA A 71 13.25 15.09 22.92
CA ALA A 71 12.82 16.36 22.33
C ALA A 71 13.47 16.60 20.96
N ASP A 72 14.70 16.16 20.78
CA ASP A 72 15.48 16.29 19.52
C ASP A 72 14.95 15.36 18.41
N ASP A 73 14.16 14.34 18.76
CA ASP A 73 13.56 13.40 17.81
C ASP A 73 12.15 13.87 17.35
N VAL A 74 11.77 15.08 17.70
CA VAL A 74 10.54 15.74 17.19
C VAL A 74 10.82 16.30 15.79
N VAL A 75 10.01 15.89 14.82
CA VAL A 75 10.10 16.44 13.46
C VAL A 75 9.19 17.66 13.36
N GLY A 76 9.76 18.82 13.04
CA GLY A 76 9.07 20.11 13.01
C GLY A 76 8.77 20.66 14.40
N GLN A 77 7.67 21.39 14.54
CA GLN A 77 7.24 21.99 15.79
C GLN A 77 6.00 21.28 16.37
N PRO A 78 5.75 21.35 17.68
CA PRO A 78 4.46 20.94 18.23
C PRO A 78 3.30 21.62 17.48
N GLY A 79 2.31 20.83 17.05
CA GLY A 79 1.22 21.30 16.19
C GLY A 79 1.39 20.98 14.70
N ASP A 80 2.62 20.77 14.21
CA ASP A 80 2.90 20.46 12.80
C ASP A 80 2.63 19.00 12.41
N GLY A 81 2.32 18.11 13.36
CA GLY A 81 2.27 16.67 13.13
C GLY A 81 1.39 16.24 11.96
N TRP A 82 0.24 16.89 11.78
CA TRP A 82 -0.62 16.58 10.62
C TRP A 82 -0.01 17.01 9.29
N LYS A 83 0.58 18.20 9.23
CA LYS A 83 1.23 18.73 8.03
C LYS A 83 2.38 17.83 7.58
N ILE A 84 3.19 17.38 8.54
CA ILE A 84 4.33 16.48 8.28
C ILE A 84 3.84 15.11 7.81
N ALA A 85 2.81 14.54 8.46
CA ALA A 85 2.22 13.29 8.02
C ALA A 85 1.68 13.37 6.58
N MET A 86 1.04 14.48 6.21
CA MET A 86 0.55 14.67 4.83
C MET A 86 1.68 14.82 3.82
N ALA A 87 2.79 15.47 4.18
CA ALA A 87 3.98 15.57 3.35
C ALA A 87 4.59 14.17 3.11
N LEU A 88 4.75 13.36 4.16
CA LEU A 88 5.25 11.98 4.07
C LEU A 88 4.41 11.14 3.13
N LEU A 89 3.08 11.16 3.27
CA LEU A 89 2.16 10.44 2.38
C LEU A 89 2.25 10.92 0.91
N GLY A 90 2.67 12.15 0.69
CA GLY A 90 2.96 12.69 -0.65
C GLY A 90 4.20 12.05 -1.26
N PHE A 91 5.28 11.90 -0.48
CA PHE A 91 6.53 11.27 -0.92
C PHE A 91 6.37 9.77 -1.21
N GLU A 92 5.62 9.03 -0.41
CA GLU A 92 5.39 7.60 -0.63
C GLU A 92 4.77 7.28 -1.99
N ARG A 93 3.97 8.18 -2.54
CA ARG A 93 3.31 7.98 -3.85
C ARG A 93 4.26 8.02 -5.05
N GLY A 94 5.49 8.52 -4.90
CA GLY A 94 6.46 8.65 -5.98
C GLY A 94 7.54 7.56 -6.00
N ILE A 95 8.17 7.30 -4.86
CA ILE A 95 9.43 6.53 -4.80
C ILE A 95 9.21 5.02 -4.87
N SER A 96 8.13 4.49 -4.28
CA SER A 96 7.83 3.04 -4.24
C SER A 96 7.38 2.46 -5.59
N THR A 97 7.04 3.30 -6.57
CA THR A 97 6.38 2.89 -7.80
C THR A 97 7.23 2.00 -8.71
N LEU A 98 8.52 2.26 -8.84
CA LEU A 98 9.39 1.47 -9.74
C LEU A 98 9.73 0.10 -9.18
N GLY A 99 10.08 0.02 -7.88
CA GLY A 99 10.36 -1.26 -7.23
C GLY A 99 9.15 -2.20 -7.27
N GLN A 100 7.96 -1.67 -7.01
CA GLN A 100 6.71 -2.42 -7.08
C GLN A 100 6.45 -2.98 -8.49
N GLN A 101 6.74 -2.21 -9.54
CA GLN A 101 6.57 -2.68 -10.91
C GLN A 101 7.52 -3.82 -11.28
N MET A 102 8.73 -3.86 -10.70
CA MET A 102 9.64 -5.00 -10.89
C MET A 102 9.04 -6.28 -10.28
N SER A 103 8.46 -6.20 -9.09
CA SER A 103 7.75 -7.32 -8.46
C SER A 103 6.56 -7.77 -9.30
N PHE A 104 5.76 -6.85 -9.78
CA PHE A 104 4.61 -7.13 -10.64
C PHE A 104 5.00 -7.80 -11.97
N GLN A 105 6.15 -7.40 -12.54
CA GLN A 105 6.68 -8.06 -13.73
C GLN A 105 7.05 -9.51 -13.43
N GLN A 106 7.74 -9.77 -12.32
CA GLN A 106 8.12 -11.13 -11.92
C GLN A 106 6.89 -12.02 -11.67
N GLU A 107 5.84 -11.48 -11.07
CA GLU A 107 4.59 -12.21 -10.84
C GLU A 107 3.88 -12.55 -12.15
N LEU A 108 3.81 -11.60 -13.08
CA LEU A 108 3.23 -11.82 -14.40
C LEU A 108 4.04 -12.85 -15.20
N ASP A 109 5.37 -12.78 -15.16
CA ASP A 109 6.26 -13.73 -15.82
C ASP A 109 6.08 -15.14 -15.26
N LEU A 110 5.96 -15.27 -13.95
CA LEU A 110 5.68 -16.55 -13.29
C LEU A 110 4.32 -17.15 -13.70
N ILE A 111 3.29 -16.31 -13.78
CA ILE A 111 1.96 -16.75 -14.27
C ILE A 111 2.05 -17.25 -15.70
N VAL A 112 2.81 -16.57 -16.57
CA VAL A 112 3.00 -16.97 -17.98
C VAL A 112 3.79 -18.28 -18.07
N GLU A 113 4.83 -18.46 -17.24
CA GLU A 113 5.61 -19.69 -17.17
C GLU A 113 4.71 -20.87 -16.81
N ILE A 114 4.00 -20.81 -15.70
CA ILE A 114 3.08 -21.87 -15.26
C ILE A 114 1.98 -22.13 -16.30
N ALA A 115 1.43 -21.08 -16.91
CA ALA A 115 0.41 -21.23 -17.95
C ALA A 115 0.91 -22.00 -19.18
N ARG A 116 2.18 -21.86 -19.53
CA ARG A 116 2.82 -22.62 -20.61
C ARG A 116 3.02 -24.09 -20.22
N GLU A 117 3.53 -24.34 -19.01
CA GLU A 117 3.81 -25.70 -18.52
C GLU A 117 2.54 -26.54 -18.38
N ASN A 118 1.49 -25.99 -17.77
CA ASN A 118 0.24 -26.73 -17.53
C ASN A 118 -0.77 -26.65 -18.69
N GLY A 119 -0.41 -25.98 -19.79
CA GLY A 119 -1.23 -25.85 -20.99
C GLY A 119 -2.37 -24.83 -20.88
N SER A 120 -2.51 -24.07 -19.79
CA SER A 120 -3.53 -23.01 -19.64
C SER A 120 -3.38 -21.92 -20.72
N SER A 121 -2.16 -21.69 -21.21
CA SER A 121 -1.86 -20.75 -22.30
C SER A 121 -2.56 -21.10 -23.63
N ARG A 122 -3.12 -22.30 -23.80
CA ARG A 122 -3.91 -22.69 -24.97
C ARG A 122 -5.31 -22.09 -24.95
N SER A 123 -5.83 -21.71 -23.77
CA SER A 123 -7.13 -21.08 -23.63
C SER A 123 -7.10 -19.65 -24.19
N PRO A 124 -7.97 -19.29 -25.16
CA PRO A 124 -8.05 -17.92 -25.66
C PRO A 124 -8.38 -16.91 -24.57
N ALA A 125 -9.21 -17.29 -23.58
CA ALA A 125 -9.59 -16.42 -22.46
C ALA A 125 -8.39 -16.10 -21.56
N ILE A 126 -7.55 -17.10 -21.23
CA ILE A 126 -6.32 -16.90 -20.44
C ILE A 126 -5.34 -16.03 -21.23
N ARG A 127 -5.14 -16.31 -22.52
CA ARG A 127 -4.24 -15.50 -23.38
C ARG A 127 -4.67 -14.03 -23.42
N GLN A 128 -5.95 -13.78 -23.56
CA GLN A 128 -6.50 -12.42 -23.59
C GLN A 128 -6.23 -11.69 -22.26
N ARG A 129 -6.44 -12.37 -21.13
CA ARG A 129 -6.20 -11.78 -19.81
C ARG A 129 -4.72 -11.55 -19.53
N VAL A 130 -3.83 -12.45 -19.99
CA VAL A 130 -2.38 -12.21 -19.95
C VAL A 130 -2.00 -10.97 -20.76
N ALA A 131 -2.57 -10.80 -21.96
CA ALA A 131 -2.33 -9.63 -22.80
C ALA A 131 -2.79 -8.33 -22.11
N TYR A 132 -3.96 -8.33 -21.47
CA TYR A 132 -4.45 -7.19 -20.67
C TYR A 132 -3.54 -6.89 -19.48
N ALA A 133 -3.11 -7.93 -18.75
CA ALA A 133 -2.20 -7.77 -17.63
C ALA A 133 -0.87 -7.15 -18.09
N TRP A 134 -0.30 -7.66 -19.18
CA TRP A 134 0.93 -7.12 -19.76
C TRP A 134 0.78 -5.65 -20.20
N THR A 135 -0.31 -5.34 -20.90
CA THR A 135 -0.60 -3.96 -21.36
C THR A 135 -0.78 -3.01 -20.18
N GLY A 136 -1.53 -3.44 -19.16
CA GLY A 136 -1.74 -2.64 -17.95
C GLY A 136 -0.44 -2.34 -17.21
N LEU A 137 0.44 -3.34 -17.07
CA LEU A 137 1.76 -3.15 -16.46
C LEU A 137 2.62 -2.16 -17.24
N ARG A 138 2.61 -2.22 -18.58
CA ARG A 138 3.33 -1.27 -19.43
C ARG A 138 2.78 0.15 -19.31
N ALA A 139 1.46 0.31 -19.30
CA ALA A 139 0.83 1.61 -19.10
C ALA A 139 1.21 2.23 -17.74
N MET A 140 1.18 1.43 -16.67
CA MET A 140 1.61 1.87 -15.34
C MET A 140 3.10 2.27 -15.31
N ARG A 141 3.96 1.55 -16.03
CA ARG A 141 5.38 1.89 -16.13
C ARG A 141 5.58 3.25 -16.82
N TYR A 142 4.89 3.50 -17.92
CA TYR A 142 4.98 4.80 -18.60
C TYR A 142 4.45 5.95 -17.73
N LEU A 143 3.35 5.72 -17.02
CA LEU A 143 2.83 6.70 -16.07
C LEU A 143 3.83 6.98 -14.95
N ALA A 144 4.45 5.95 -14.38
CA ALA A 144 5.47 6.13 -13.34
C ALA A 144 6.69 6.90 -13.86
N MET A 145 7.14 6.62 -15.08
CA MET A 145 8.24 7.36 -15.70
C MET A 145 7.91 8.85 -15.91
N ARG A 146 6.66 9.17 -16.30
CA ARG A 146 6.20 10.56 -16.39
C ARG A 146 6.13 11.25 -15.04
N VAL A 147 5.59 10.59 -14.01
CA VAL A 147 5.50 11.12 -12.64
C VAL A 147 6.88 11.37 -12.04
N LEU A 148 7.88 10.55 -12.40
CA LEU A 148 9.27 10.67 -11.92
C LEU A 148 10.13 11.59 -12.80
N SER A 149 9.61 12.06 -13.92
CA SER A 149 10.29 13.06 -14.75
C SER A 149 10.23 14.45 -14.09
N ASP A 150 11.07 15.37 -14.55
CA ASP A 150 11.06 16.76 -14.07
C ASP A 150 9.80 17.54 -14.53
N ASP A 151 8.91 16.91 -15.29
CA ASP A 151 7.63 17.51 -15.69
C ASP A 151 6.68 17.64 -14.51
N GLN A 152 6.68 18.84 -13.91
CA GLN A 152 5.77 19.22 -12.82
C GLN A 152 4.48 19.87 -13.34
N SER A 153 4.08 19.60 -14.59
CA SER A 153 2.86 20.14 -15.17
C SER A 153 1.61 19.76 -14.35
N PRO A 154 0.54 20.58 -14.41
CA PRO A 154 -0.72 20.22 -13.76
C PRO A 154 -1.31 18.89 -14.28
N GLU A 155 -1.04 18.55 -15.54
CA GLU A 155 -1.43 17.31 -16.19
C GLU A 155 -0.77 16.11 -15.53
N THR A 156 0.56 16.12 -15.41
CA THR A 156 1.34 15.04 -14.77
C THR A 156 0.95 14.86 -13.32
N ARG A 157 0.69 15.95 -12.59
CA ARG A 157 0.20 15.87 -11.20
C ARG A 157 -1.18 15.21 -11.11
N ARG A 158 -2.10 15.52 -12.03
CA ARG A 158 -3.43 14.87 -12.08
C ARG A 158 -3.34 13.40 -12.42
N GLU A 159 -2.50 13.04 -13.37
CA GLU A 159 -2.27 11.64 -13.74
C GLU A 159 -1.69 10.83 -12.59
N ALA A 160 -0.77 11.40 -11.82
CA ALA A 160 -0.20 10.77 -10.63
C ALA A 160 -1.27 10.34 -9.60
N LEU A 161 -2.37 11.07 -9.49
CA LEU A 161 -3.48 10.72 -8.58
C LEU A 161 -4.14 9.40 -8.97
N THR A 162 -4.08 8.98 -10.23
CA THR A 162 -4.72 7.74 -10.70
C THR A 162 -3.88 6.49 -10.43
N TYR A 163 -2.57 6.65 -10.17
CA TYR A 163 -1.62 5.55 -10.10
C TYR A 163 -2.00 4.47 -9.08
N LYS A 164 -2.31 4.89 -7.83
CA LYS A 164 -2.67 3.95 -6.76
C LYS A 164 -3.94 3.16 -7.11
N TYR A 165 -4.95 3.81 -7.64
CA TYR A 165 -6.19 3.17 -8.05
C TYR A 165 -5.95 2.15 -9.19
N GLN A 166 -5.12 2.51 -10.17
CA GLN A 166 -4.80 1.64 -11.30
C GLN A 166 -4.06 0.38 -10.85
N TRP A 167 -2.94 0.53 -10.12
CA TRP A 167 -2.12 -0.63 -9.78
C TRP A 167 -2.81 -1.58 -8.81
N SER A 168 -3.56 -1.07 -7.85
CA SER A 168 -4.24 -1.91 -6.86
C SER A 168 -5.35 -2.78 -7.47
N ASN A 169 -6.12 -2.22 -8.41
CA ASN A 169 -7.12 -2.99 -9.14
C ASN A 169 -6.47 -3.97 -10.12
N TRP A 170 -5.43 -3.53 -10.83
CA TRP A 170 -4.66 -4.38 -11.74
C TRP A 170 -4.06 -5.58 -11.01
N HIS A 171 -3.41 -5.38 -9.86
CA HIS A 171 -2.79 -6.46 -9.09
C HIS A 171 -3.83 -7.42 -8.51
N ARG A 172 -4.95 -6.90 -8.04
CA ARG A 172 -6.09 -7.75 -7.63
C ARG A 172 -6.58 -8.65 -8.77
N ASP A 173 -6.65 -8.13 -10.00
CA ASP A 173 -7.09 -8.88 -11.17
C ASP A 173 -6.00 -9.84 -11.67
N LEU A 174 -4.72 -9.49 -11.52
CA LEU A 174 -3.59 -10.39 -11.73
C LEU A 174 -3.67 -11.62 -10.80
N GLY A 175 -3.99 -11.39 -9.52
CA GLY A 175 -4.20 -12.48 -8.56
C GLY A 175 -5.33 -13.43 -8.98
N ARG A 176 -6.44 -12.91 -9.52
CA ARG A 176 -7.51 -13.75 -10.08
C ARG A 176 -7.04 -14.55 -11.30
N LEU A 177 -6.25 -13.93 -12.18
CA LEU A 177 -5.65 -14.62 -13.32
C LEU A 177 -4.74 -15.76 -12.87
N ALA A 178 -3.92 -15.54 -11.83
CA ALA A 178 -3.06 -16.58 -11.26
C ALA A 178 -3.86 -17.79 -10.80
N MET A 179 -4.96 -17.59 -10.06
CA MET A 179 -5.80 -18.71 -9.60
C MET A 179 -6.42 -19.48 -10.76
N ASP A 180 -6.88 -18.81 -11.81
CA ASP A 180 -7.43 -19.48 -12.99
C ASP A 180 -6.35 -20.26 -13.78
N VAL A 181 -5.12 -19.77 -13.80
CA VAL A 181 -3.96 -20.46 -14.40
C VAL A 181 -3.57 -21.69 -13.58
N LEU A 182 -3.57 -21.59 -12.25
CA LEU A 182 -3.26 -22.72 -11.37
C LEU A 182 -4.35 -23.80 -11.39
N LYS A 183 -5.58 -23.49 -11.77
CA LYS A 183 -6.70 -24.47 -11.80
C LYS A 183 -6.95 -25.09 -10.41
N MET A 184 -6.89 -26.44 -10.31
CA MET A 184 -7.11 -27.14 -9.04
C MET A 184 -6.00 -26.87 -8.03
N ASP A 185 -4.76 -26.63 -8.48
CA ASP A 185 -3.62 -26.32 -7.60
C ASP A 185 -3.79 -24.98 -6.85
N ALA A 186 -4.71 -24.13 -7.32
CA ALA A 186 -5.08 -22.91 -6.60
C ALA A 186 -5.69 -23.15 -5.20
N ASN A 187 -6.27 -24.35 -4.98
CA ASN A 187 -7.07 -24.66 -3.79
C ASN A 187 -6.43 -25.70 -2.87
N VAL A 188 -5.21 -26.13 -3.16
CA VAL A 188 -4.49 -27.11 -2.36
C VAL A 188 -3.15 -26.56 -1.93
N VAL A 189 -2.63 -27.08 -0.82
CA VAL A 189 -1.24 -26.84 -0.43
C VAL A 189 -0.37 -27.61 -1.43
N SER A 190 0.50 -26.88 -2.14
CA SER A 190 1.35 -27.44 -3.18
C SER A 190 2.79 -27.56 -2.68
N ASP A 191 3.48 -28.60 -3.11
CA ASP A 191 4.94 -28.72 -2.93
C ASP A 191 5.75 -27.82 -3.87
N ASP A 192 5.10 -27.23 -4.87
CA ASP A 192 5.71 -26.24 -5.76
C ASP A 192 5.64 -24.85 -5.13
N PRO A 193 6.78 -24.25 -4.73
CA PRO A 193 6.81 -22.92 -4.10
C PRO A 193 6.29 -21.82 -5.02
N ARG A 194 6.24 -22.04 -6.33
CA ARG A 194 5.68 -21.09 -7.30
C ARG A 194 4.16 -20.99 -7.13
N CYS A 195 3.48 -22.12 -6.89
CA CYS A 195 2.04 -22.16 -6.62
C CYS A 195 1.74 -21.43 -5.30
N GLU A 196 2.47 -21.73 -4.23
CA GLU A 196 2.31 -21.06 -2.95
C GLU A 196 2.50 -19.54 -3.09
N ARG A 197 3.54 -19.10 -3.79
CA ARG A 197 3.79 -17.66 -4.04
C ARG A 197 2.59 -16.99 -4.73
N LEU A 198 1.99 -17.62 -5.74
CA LEU A 198 0.83 -17.06 -6.43
C LEU A 198 -0.44 -17.08 -5.56
N GLN A 199 -0.63 -18.09 -4.71
CA GLN A 199 -1.72 -18.14 -3.74
C GLN A 199 -1.59 -17.01 -2.71
N GLN A 200 -0.39 -16.80 -2.14
CA GLN A 200 -0.10 -15.71 -1.22
C GLN A 200 -0.33 -14.35 -1.87
N MET A 201 0.16 -14.14 -3.10
CA MET A 201 -0.10 -12.93 -3.89
C MET A 201 -1.61 -12.69 -4.06
N PHE A 202 -2.38 -13.71 -4.45
CA PHE A 202 -3.83 -13.59 -4.58
C PHE A 202 -4.50 -13.14 -3.29
N LEU A 203 -4.13 -13.72 -2.15
CA LEU A 203 -4.70 -13.37 -0.85
C LEU A 203 -4.29 -11.96 -0.44
N PHE A 204 -3.02 -11.59 -0.59
CA PHE A 204 -2.51 -10.26 -0.25
C PHE A 204 -3.09 -9.15 -1.13
N ALA A 205 -3.26 -9.40 -2.43
CA ALA A 205 -3.81 -8.44 -3.38
C ALA A 205 -5.24 -7.95 -3.05
N ARG A 206 -5.95 -8.62 -2.11
CA ARG A 206 -7.22 -8.11 -1.58
C ARG A 206 -7.02 -6.85 -0.75
N ALA A 207 -5.90 -6.76 -0.02
CA ALA A 207 -5.57 -5.61 0.80
C ALA A 207 -5.13 -4.39 -0.03
N ASP A 208 -4.62 -4.59 -1.24
CA ASP A 208 -4.14 -3.50 -2.12
C ASP A 208 -5.19 -2.43 -2.39
N THR A 209 -6.45 -2.82 -2.48
CA THR A 209 -7.55 -1.88 -2.70
C THR A 209 -8.03 -1.19 -1.42
N ILE A 210 -7.40 -1.49 -0.27
CA ILE A 210 -7.79 -1.02 1.06
C ILE A 210 -6.70 -0.13 1.67
N TYR A 211 -5.47 -0.63 1.83
CA TYR A 211 -4.40 0.13 2.46
C TYR A 211 -3.88 1.28 1.57
N GLY A 212 -3.18 2.24 2.15
CA GLY A 212 -2.71 3.42 1.42
C GLY A 212 -3.85 4.29 0.85
N GLY A 213 -5.04 4.18 1.43
CA GLY A 213 -6.31 4.77 0.98
C GLY A 213 -7.12 3.80 0.14
N THR A 214 -8.38 3.55 0.58
CA THR A 214 -9.29 2.65 -0.15
C THR A 214 -9.57 3.16 -1.56
N ASN A 215 -10.04 2.28 -2.43
CA ASN A 215 -10.45 2.67 -3.78
C ASN A 215 -11.42 3.85 -3.78
N GLU A 216 -12.37 3.89 -2.83
CA GLU A 216 -13.35 4.96 -2.68
C GLU A 216 -12.68 6.28 -2.32
N ILE A 217 -11.71 6.25 -1.39
CA ILE A 217 -10.92 7.44 -1.04
C ILE A 217 -10.06 7.90 -2.23
N GLN A 218 -9.47 6.97 -2.99
CA GLN A 218 -8.70 7.33 -4.19
C GLN A 218 -9.60 7.96 -5.25
N LEU A 219 -10.80 7.43 -5.48
CA LEU A 219 -11.77 8.03 -6.40
C LEU A 219 -12.20 9.43 -5.96
N ASN A 220 -12.41 9.66 -4.66
CA ASN A 220 -12.70 11.00 -4.14
C ASN A 220 -11.52 11.97 -4.38
N ILE A 221 -10.28 11.52 -4.16
CA ILE A 221 -9.09 12.34 -4.43
C ILE A 221 -9.00 12.69 -5.92
N ILE A 222 -9.22 11.72 -6.81
CA ILE A 222 -9.22 11.94 -8.26
C ILE A 222 -10.31 12.92 -8.64
N ALA A 223 -11.52 12.74 -8.13
CA ALA A 223 -12.66 13.62 -8.41
C ALA A 223 -12.41 15.07 -7.93
N GLU A 224 -12.02 15.22 -6.66
CA GLU A 224 -11.85 16.55 -6.06
C GLU A 224 -10.60 17.27 -6.57
N GLN A 225 -9.44 16.60 -6.57
CA GLN A 225 -8.15 17.24 -6.88
C GLN A 225 -7.78 17.12 -8.36
N GLY A 226 -8.14 16.01 -9.01
CA GLY A 226 -7.84 15.78 -10.41
C GLY A 226 -8.83 16.45 -11.35
N LEU A 227 -10.13 16.32 -11.08
CA LEU A 227 -11.21 16.81 -11.93
C LEU A 227 -11.85 18.12 -11.45
N GLY A 228 -11.49 18.62 -10.25
CA GLY A 228 -12.07 19.84 -9.68
C GLY A 228 -13.55 19.70 -9.29
N MET A 229 -14.01 18.48 -9.06
CA MET A 229 -15.40 18.25 -8.65
C MET A 229 -15.65 18.71 -7.21
N PRO A 230 -16.87 19.11 -6.86
CA PRO A 230 -17.21 19.50 -5.49
C PRO A 230 -17.07 18.30 -4.54
N ARG A 231 -16.69 18.61 -3.31
CA ARG A 231 -16.68 17.59 -2.24
C ARG A 231 -18.08 17.11 -1.93
N GLU A 232 -18.16 15.84 -1.55
CA GLU A 232 -19.39 15.29 -1.00
C GLU A 232 -19.82 16.10 0.24
N PRO A 233 -21.11 16.49 0.32
CA PRO A 233 -21.63 17.20 1.49
C PRO A 233 -21.44 16.34 2.75
N ARG A 234 -20.70 16.85 3.71
CA ARG A 234 -20.58 16.18 5.02
C ARG A 234 -21.90 16.37 5.74
N GLY A 235 -22.58 15.27 6.06
CA GLY A 235 -23.71 15.29 6.97
C GLY A 235 -23.31 16.00 8.26
N LYS A 236 -24.19 16.80 8.83
CA LYS A 236 -24.01 17.32 10.20
C LYS A 236 -24.03 16.11 11.13
N LEU A 237 -22.87 15.75 11.71
CA LEU A 237 -22.80 14.86 12.85
C LEU A 237 -23.34 15.55 14.09
#